data_4bcd2523661648e683efa30d6fe7c22d
#
_entry.id   4bcd2523661648e683efa30d6fe7c22d
#
_cell.length_a   1.000
_cell.length_b   1.000
_cell.length_c   1.000
_cell.angle_alpha   90.00
_cell.angle_beta   90.00
_cell.angle_gamma   90.00
#
_symmetry.space_group_name_H-M   'P 1'
#
loop_
_entity.id
_entity.type
_entity.pdbx_description
1 polymer ?
#
loop_
_entity_poly.entity_id
_entity_poly.type
_entity_poly.pdbx_seq_one_letter_code
_entity_poly.pdbx_strand_id
1 'polypeptide(L)'
;MDLFLGRPSGRKDHLDALDGLRGLAVLVVLASHLSNRGMHLVPGLSLSGIGKSGVYLFFVLSAFLLTRILMDRKPAQYRQPRLWLDYALRRILRIWPLYLVLLLASWALTRAGMTGWHYQIDDASLQAHLLLREGQSVLWSIPVEFTYYLWLPLVALALAALRAWRPGWLVEGLLGAALLAAAVWFWPPAESVPNDVRLGPYLVVFFCGALAARVDLGLRERGRPLPPALWWLLTGGVLASLVLTIPVVWAAVTGAAMDPALNHTWFLFFGLAWSGLLLAVLHGPGWLRVPFATRPMRLVGVVSFSLYLWHMPVLDGLRAVGAEAWPLAPLWPLLASVAAAMLSYLAFERPWRDVRLPRPKAAG
;
A
#
# COMPACT_ATOMS: atom_id res chain seq x y z
N MET A 1 -15.88 4.42 16.58
CA MET A 1 -15.22 3.31 15.90
C MET A 1 -16.14 2.64 14.87
N ASP A 2 -17.38 2.39 15.20
CA ASP A 2 -18.34 1.77 14.23
C ASP A 2 -18.58 2.62 12.98
N LEU A 3 -18.42 3.94 13.11
CA LEU A 3 -18.48 4.89 12.00
C LEU A 3 -17.43 4.62 10.91
N PHE A 4 -16.26 4.09 11.26
CA PHE A 4 -15.13 3.78 10.38
C PHE A 4 -15.12 2.31 9.95
N LEU A 5 -15.29 1.40 10.89
CA LEU A 5 -15.12 -0.03 10.67
C LEU A 5 -16.40 -0.75 10.21
N GLY A 6 -17.56 -0.08 10.33
CA GLY A 6 -18.87 -0.71 10.14
C GLY A 6 -19.19 -1.73 11.24
N ARG A 7 -20.41 -2.29 11.21
CA ARG A 7 -20.81 -3.34 12.16
C ARG A 7 -20.01 -4.63 11.88
N PRO A 8 -19.55 -5.34 12.92
CA PRO A 8 -18.89 -6.64 12.74
C PRO A 8 -19.87 -7.59 12.02
N SER A 9 -19.52 -8.04 10.83
CA SER A 9 -20.27 -9.09 10.16
C SER A 9 -19.46 -10.38 10.28
N GLY A 10 -19.99 -11.40 10.95
CA GLY A 10 -19.33 -12.63 11.37
C GLY A 10 -18.69 -13.53 10.28
N ARG A 11 -18.39 -12.98 9.13
CA ARG A 11 -17.78 -13.67 7.97
C ARG A 11 -16.41 -13.13 7.58
N LYS A 12 -15.76 -12.25 8.40
CA LYS A 12 -14.74 -11.32 7.90
C LYS A 12 -13.37 -11.31 8.58
N ASP A 13 -13.05 -12.20 9.48
CA ASP A 13 -11.78 -12.17 10.24
C ASP A 13 -10.53 -12.09 9.35
N HIS A 14 -10.57 -12.73 8.17
CA HIS A 14 -9.44 -12.69 7.23
C HIS A 14 -9.29 -11.34 6.52
N LEU A 15 -10.40 -10.63 6.24
CA LEU A 15 -10.35 -9.32 5.58
C LEU A 15 -9.97 -8.22 6.56
N ASP A 16 -10.31 -8.39 7.83
CA ASP A 16 -10.00 -7.46 8.90
C ASP A 16 -8.48 -7.27 9.10
N ALA A 17 -7.72 -8.37 9.00
CA ALA A 17 -6.25 -8.30 9.08
C ALA A 17 -5.61 -7.55 7.89
N LEU A 18 -6.25 -7.53 6.72
CA LEU A 18 -5.75 -6.77 5.57
C LEU A 18 -5.88 -5.25 5.79
N ASP A 19 -6.94 -4.80 6.47
CA ASP A 19 -7.02 -3.41 6.92
C ASP A 19 -5.87 -3.09 7.88
N GLY A 20 -5.56 -4.02 8.82
CA GLY A 20 -4.43 -3.84 9.72
C GLY A 20 -3.06 -3.83 9.03
N LEU A 21 -2.86 -4.63 7.99
CA LEU A 21 -1.63 -4.57 7.18
C LEU A 21 -1.49 -3.23 6.43
N ARG A 22 -2.61 -2.62 5.99
CA ARG A 22 -2.58 -1.24 5.48
C ARG A 22 -2.20 -0.24 6.57
N GLY A 23 -2.67 -0.49 7.81
CA GLY A 23 -2.24 0.28 8.99
C GLY A 23 -0.75 0.18 9.22
N LEU A 24 -0.18 -1.03 9.18
CA LEU A 24 1.28 -1.23 9.27
C LEU A 24 2.00 -0.44 8.17
N ALA A 25 1.54 -0.52 6.92
CA ALA A 25 2.15 0.15 5.78
C ALA A 25 2.29 1.66 6.01
N VAL A 26 1.21 2.34 6.42
CA VAL A 26 1.26 3.79 6.66
C VAL A 26 2.05 4.15 7.93
N LEU A 27 2.04 3.30 8.97
CA LEU A 27 2.84 3.53 10.18
C LEU A 27 4.33 3.42 9.89
N VAL A 28 4.78 2.49 9.02
CA VAL A 28 6.16 2.39 8.56
C VAL A 28 6.58 3.67 7.81
N VAL A 29 5.72 4.20 6.94
CA VAL A 29 5.97 5.47 6.24
C VAL A 29 6.12 6.62 7.24
N LEU A 30 5.17 6.75 8.17
CA LEU A 30 5.17 7.82 9.16
C LEU A 30 6.38 7.73 10.11
N ALA A 31 6.72 6.53 10.59
CA ALA A 31 7.88 6.28 11.43
C ALA A 31 9.20 6.69 10.74
N SER A 32 9.31 6.40 9.43
CA SER A 32 10.45 6.85 8.64
C SER A 32 10.54 8.37 8.55
N HIS A 33 9.43 9.06 8.26
CA HIS A 33 9.42 10.51 8.14
C HIS A 33 9.60 11.25 9.47
N LEU A 34 9.16 10.65 10.58
CA LEU A 34 9.50 11.11 11.93
C LEU A 34 11.01 11.00 12.18
N SER A 35 11.58 9.82 11.91
CA SER A 35 13.03 9.59 12.11
C SER A 35 13.89 10.48 11.22
N ASN A 36 13.45 10.79 9.98
CA ASN A 36 14.12 11.74 9.10
C ASN A 36 14.18 13.17 9.69
N ARG A 37 13.32 13.47 10.68
CA ARG A 37 13.28 14.75 11.41
C ARG A 37 13.87 14.66 12.82
N GLY A 38 14.60 13.58 13.14
CA GLY A 38 15.21 13.36 14.44
C GLY A 38 14.24 12.89 15.54
N MET A 39 12.97 12.63 15.22
CA MET A 39 11.95 12.14 16.15
C MET A 39 11.85 10.61 16.07
N HIS A 40 12.42 9.91 17.03
CA HIS A 40 12.47 8.44 17.04
C HIS A 40 11.33 7.85 17.89
N LEU A 41 10.49 7.01 17.29
CA LEU A 41 9.42 6.28 18.00
C LEU A 41 9.99 5.24 18.97
N VAL A 42 11.14 4.67 18.64
CA VAL A 42 11.88 3.76 19.50
C VAL A 42 13.17 4.44 19.92
N PRO A 43 13.39 4.67 21.22
CA PRO A 43 14.61 5.32 21.70
C PRO A 43 15.85 4.59 21.19
N GLY A 44 16.81 5.34 20.64
CA GLY A 44 18.07 4.79 20.10
C GLY A 44 17.97 4.08 18.74
N LEU A 45 16.78 3.94 18.15
CA LEU A 45 16.59 3.30 16.84
C LEU A 45 16.10 4.29 15.80
N SER A 46 16.95 4.65 14.84
CA SER A 46 16.54 5.43 13.68
C SER A 46 15.83 4.52 12.66
N LEU A 47 14.61 4.89 12.31
CA LEU A 47 13.83 4.26 11.24
C LEU A 47 13.90 5.08 9.93
N SER A 48 14.88 5.94 9.79
CA SER A 48 15.13 6.73 8.57
C SER A 48 15.32 5.80 7.37
N GLY A 49 14.67 6.12 6.25
CA GLY A 49 14.79 5.36 4.99
C GLY A 49 13.86 4.15 4.84
N ILE A 50 13.18 3.66 5.91
CA ILE A 50 12.27 2.51 5.76
C ILE A 50 10.96 2.85 5.06
N GLY A 51 10.61 4.11 4.87
CA GLY A 51 9.32 4.55 4.34
C GLY A 51 8.96 3.94 2.98
N LYS A 52 9.96 3.74 2.11
CA LYS A 52 9.78 3.08 0.82
C LYS A 52 9.19 1.68 0.97
N SER A 53 9.66 0.89 1.94
CA SER A 53 9.16 -0.46 2.17
C SER A 53 7.67 -0.45 2.56
N GLY A 54 7.21 0.55 3.32
CA GLY A 54 5.79 0.74 3.63
C GLY A 54 4.95 1.01 2.39
N VAL A 55 5.45 1.83 1.44
CA VAL A 55 4.75 2.06 0.16
C VAL A 55 4.70 0.77 -0.68
N TYR A 56 5.77 -0.04 -0.69
CA TYR A 56 5.76 -1.32 -1.39
C TYR A 56 4.73 -2.30 -0.80
N LEU A 57 4.52 -2.27 0.52
CA LEU A 57 3.42 -3.03 1.14
C LEU A 57 2.05 -2.54 0.65
N PHE A 58 1.83 -1.23 0.46
CA PHE A 58 0.60 -0.74 -0.15
C PHE A 58 0.42 -1.26 -1.57
N PHE A 59 1.46 -1.29 -2.39
CA PHE A 59 1.39 -1.81 -3.75
C PHE A 59 1.06 -3.30 -3.78
N VAL A 60 1.70 -4.10 -2.92
CA VAL A 60 1.38 -5.54 -2.75
C VAL A 60 -0.08 -5.72 -2.34
N LEU A 61 -0.57 -4.99 -1.33
CA LEU A 61 -1.95 -5.09 -0.83
C LEU A 61 -2.97 -4.66 -1.89
N SER A 62 -2.71 -3.59 -2.64
CA SER A 62 -3.57 -3.13 -3.73
C SER A 62 -3.67 -4.17 -4.83
N ALA A 63 -2.53 -4.70 -5.29
CA ALA A 63 -2.50 -5.75 -6.30
C ALA A 63 -3.20 -7.02 -5.82
N PHE A 64 -2.89 -7.49 -4.61
CA PHE A 64 -3.49 -8.67 -4.00
C PHE A 64 -5.02 -8.57 -3.93
N LEU A 65 -5.53 -7.51 -3.28
CA LEU A 65 -6.97 -7.37 -3.03
C LEU A 65 -7.77 -7.29 -4.31
N LEU A 66 -7.29 -6.51 -5.28
CA LEU A 66 -8.02 -6.29 -6.52
C LEU A 66 -7.95 -7.49 -7.44
N THR A 67 -6.79 -8.14 -7.55
CA THR A 67 -6.64 -9.40 -8.30
C THR A 67 -7.54 -10.47 -7.72
N ARG A 68 -7.55 -10.63 -6.39
CA ARG A 68 -8.43 -11.59 -5.70
C ARG A 68 -9.90 -11.35 -6.01
N ILE A 69 -10.38 -10.10 -5.90
CA ILE A 69 -11.78 -9.73 -6.19
C ILE A 69 -12.14 -10.05 -7.64
N LEU A 70 -11.25 -9.81 -8.58
CA LEU A 70 -11.49 -10.10 -9.98
C LEU A 70 -11.46 -11.62 -10.25
N MET A 71 -10.49 -12.35 -9.72
CA MET A 71 -10.39 -13.81 -9.91
C MET A 71 -11.56 -14.60 -9.31
N ASP A 72 -12.24 -14.06 -8.31
CA ASP A 72 -13.47 -14.65 -7.74
C ASP A 72 -14.71 -14.49 -8.65
N ARG A 73 -14.58 -13.81 -9.81
CA ARG A 73 -15.67 -13.60 -10.76
C ARG A 73 -15.86 -14.81 -11.66
N LYS A 74 -17.14 -15.08 -12.03
CA LYS A 74 -17.46 -16.11 -13.03
C LYS A 74 -16.98 -15.67 -14.43
N PRO A 75 -16.53 -16.57 -15.30
CA PRO A 75 -16.04 -16.23 -16.65
C PRO A 75 -16.98 -15.34 -17.46
N ALA A 76 -18.31 -15.62 -17.39
CA ALA A 76 -19.31 -14.82 -18.09
C ALA A 76 -19.38 -13.35 -17.64
N GLN A 77 -18.97 -13.04 -16.41
CA GLN A 77 -18.98 -11.68 -15.88
C GLN A 77 -17.89 -10.80 -16.50
N TYR A 78 -16.76 -11.37 -16.95
CA TYR A 78 -15.70 -10.61 -17.60
C TYR A 78 -16.12 -10.01 -18.96
N ARG A 79 -17.15 -10.58 -19.61
CA ARG A 79 -17.72 -10.07 -20.85
C ARG A 79 -18.69 -8.91 -20.64
N GLN A 80 -19.04 -8.60 -19.39
CA GLN A 80 -19.98 -7.54 -19.06
C GLN A 80 -19.27 -6.20 -18.89
N PRO A 81 -19.52 -5.18 -19.74
CA PRO A 81 -18.91 -3.86 -19.62
C PRO A 81 -19.11 -3.24 -18.24
N ARG A 82 -20.27 -3.55 -17.62
CA ARG A 82 -20.62 -3.09 -16.28
C ARG A 82 -19.61 -3.49 -15.20
N LEU A 83 -19.00 -4.69 -15.28
CA LEU A 83 -17.96 -5.11 -14.35
C LEU A 83 -16.80 -4.11 -14.35
N TRP A 84 -16.35 -3.73 -15.55
CA TRP A 84 -15.21 -2.86 -15.73
C TRP A 84 -15.51 -1.40 -15.41
N LEU A 85 -16.73 -0.93 -15.76
CA LEU A 85 -17.19 0.41 -15.38
C LEU A 85 -17.31 0.55 -13.85
N ASP A 86 -17.89 -0.45 -13.15
CA ASP A 86 -17.99 -0.42 -11.69
C ASP A 86 -16.61 -0.55 -11.03
N TYR A 87 -15.70 -1.32 -11.63
CA TYR A 87 -14.29 -1.36 -11.21
C TYR A 87 -13.62 0.01 -11.35
N ALA A 88 -13.69 0.64 -12.53
CA ALA A 88 -13.07 1.93 -12.80
C ALA A 88 -13.64 3.03 -11.88
N LEU A 89 -14.97 3.11 -11.77
CA LEU A 89 -15.63 4.07 -10.88
C LEU A 89 -15.12 3.97 -9.45
N ARG A 90 -15.03 2.76 -8.90
CA ARG A 90 -14.54 2.56 -7.53
C ARG A 90 -13.07 2.92 -7.35
N ARG A 91 -12.24 2.77 -8.38
CA ARG A 91 -10.83 3.19 -8.33
C ARG A 91 -10.69 4.70 -8.38
N ILE A 92 -11.45 5.34 -9.26
CA ILE A 92 -11.51 6.81 -9.34
C ILE A 92 -12.00 7.38 -8.01
N LEU A 93 -13.15 6.94 -7.51
CA LEU A 93 -13.73 7.45 -6.27
C LEU A 93 -12.90 7.12 -5.01
N ARG A 94 -12.00 6.15 -5.08
CA ARG A 94 -11.08 5.82 -3.98
C ARG A 94 -9.94 6.82 -3.83
N ILE A 95 -9.45 7.40 -4.93
CA ILE A 95 -8.23 8.23 -4.94
C ILE A 95 -8.56 9.70 -5.22
N TRP A 96 -9.28 9.95 -6.32
CA TRP A 96 -9.43 11.30 -6.88
C TRP A 96 -10.10 12.32 -5.95
N PRO A 97 -11.17 12.01 -5.19
CA PRO A 97 -11.83 13.05 -4.39
C PRO A 97 -10.88 13.73 -3.40
N LEU A 98 -10.17 12.95 -2.59
CA LEU A 98 -9.26 13.52 -1.62
C LEU A 98 -7.98 14.06 -2.27
N TYR A 99 -7.44 13.38 -3.28
CA TYR A 99 -6.25 13.83 -4.00
C TYR A 99 -6.48 15.19 -4.65
N LEU A 100 -7.63 15.38 -5.32
CA LEU A 100 -8.00 16.65 -5.93
C LEU A 100 -8.15 17.77 -4.90
N VAL A 101 -8.80 17.50 -3.77
CA VAL A 101 -8.93 18.48 -2.66
C VAL A 101 -7.54 18.90 -2.17
N LEU A 102 -6.62 17.95 -1.97
CA LEU A 102 -5.27 18.25 -1.52
C LEU A 102 -4.51 19.10 -2.55
N LEU A 103 -4.58 18.74 -3.84
CA LEU A 103 -3.91 19.49 -4.91
C LEU A 103 -4.43 20.92 -5.02
N LEU A 104 -5.76 21.10 -5.04
CA LEU A 104 -6.37 22.43 -5.16
C LEU A 104 -6.09 23.30 -3.92
N ALA A 105 -6.15 22.71 -2.72
CA ALA A 105 -5.79 23.41 -1.50
C ALA A 105 -4.30 23.82 -1.52
N SER A 106 -3.41 22.92 -1.90
CA SER A 106 -1.98 23.18 -1.99
C SER A 106 -1.66 24.26 -3.03
N TRP A 107 -2.30 24.20 -4.20
CA TRP A 107 -2.20 25.22 -5.23
C TRP A 107 -2.66 26.61 -4.75
N ALA A 108 -3.82 26.67 -4.08
CA ALA A 108 -4.34 27.93 -3.54
C ALA A 108 -3.42 28.53 -2.46
N LEU A 109 -2.87 27.68 -1.57
CA LEU A 109 -1.93 28.09 -0.52
C LEU A 109 -0.58 28.56 -1.11
N THR A 110 -0.07 27.87 -2.15
CA THR A 110 1.13 28.29 -2.86
C THR A 110 0.93 29.66 -3.53
N ARG A 111 -0.21 29.87 -4.20
CA ARG A 111 -0.54 31.17 -4.79
C ARG A 111 -0.75 32.27 -3.77
N ALA A 112 -1.20 31.94 -2.57
CA ALA A 112 -1.29 32.88 -1.45
C ALA A 112 0.09 33.20 -0.80
N GLY A 113 1.19 32.63 -1.31
CA GLY A 113 2.54 32.86 -0.79
C GLY A 113 2.85 32.09 0.50
N MET A 114 2.13 31.04 0.84
CA MET A 114 2.40 30.22 2.03
C MET A 114 3.58 29.26 1.79
N THR A 115 4.79 29.75 1.93
CA THR A 115 6.04 28.97 1.73
C THR A 115 6.25 27.87 2.77
N GLY A 116 5.62 27.94 3.94
CA GLY A 116 5.69 26.91 4.98
C GLY A 116 4.76 25.71 4.74
N TRP A 117 3.93 25.73 3.72
CA TRP A 117 3.10 24.60 3.35
C TRP A 117 3.93 23.50 2.64
N HIS A 118 3.71 22.24 2.97
CA HIS A 118 4.56 21.14 2.50
C HIS A 118 4.57 20.97 0.97
N TYR A 119 3.39 21.00 0.35
CA TYR A 119 3.24 20.79 -1.09
C TYR A 119 3.18 22.14 -1.82
N GLN A 120 4.29 22.55 -2.42
CA GLN A 120 4.37 23.79 -3.20
C GLN A 120 3.92 23.50 -4.63
N ILE A 121 2.63 23.69 -4.92
CA ILE A 121 1.98 23.35 -6.19
C ILE A 121 1.67 24.64 -6.94
N ASP A 122 2.41 24.96 -7.98
CA ASP A 122 2.11 26.03 -8.92
C ASP A 122 1.19 25.58 -10.07
N ASP A 123 0.89 26.45 -11.04
CA ASP A 123 -0.02 26.14 -12.14
C ASP A 123 0.49 24.99 -13.02
N ALA A 124 1.80 24.95 -13.31
CA ALA A 124 2.41 23.90 -14.14
C ALA A 124 2.44 22.57 -13.39
N SER A 125 2.82 22.58 -12.12
CA SER A 125 2.84 21.41 -11.25
C SER A 125 1.41 20.88 -11.02
N LEU A 126 0.41 21.75 -10.83
CA LEU A 126 -0.99 21.31 -10.73
C LEU A 126 -1.41 20.53 -11.99
N GLN A 127 -1.13 21.08 -13.17
CA GLN A 127 -1.43 20.38 -14.42
C GLN A 127 -0.71 19.05 -14.53
N ALA A 128 0.57 18.99 -14.18
CA ALA A 128 1.38 17.76 -14.22
C ALA A 128 0.84 16.69 -13.25
N HIS A 129 0.44 17.07 -12.04
CA HIS A 129 -0.19 16.17 -11.05
C HIS A 129 -1.57 15.66 -11.54
N LEU A 130 -2.41 16.53 -12.12
CA LEU A 130 -3.70 16.14 -12.68
C LEU A 130 -3.54 15.16 -13.86
N LEU A 131 -2.46 15.28 -14.62
CA LEU A 131 -2.12 14.37 -15.73
C LEU A 131 -1.32 13.14 -15.26
N LEU A 132 -1.08 12.97 -13.94
CA LEU A 132 -0.31 11.87 -13.36
C LEU A 132 1.14 11.79 -13.88
N ARG A 133 1.73 12.93 -14.25
CA ARG A 133 3.11 13.06 -14.76
C ARG A 133 4.09 13.52 -13.69
N GLU A 134 3.60 13.97 -12.55
CA GLU A 134 4.36 14.45 -11.41
C GLU A 134 3.80 13.89 -10.10
N GLY A 135 4.66 13.82 -9.08
CA GLY A 135 4.30 13.38 -7.74
C GLY A 135 5.23 13.99 -6.70
N GLN A 136 4.99 15.24 -6.31
CA GLN A 136 5.81 15.93 -5.33
C GLN A 136 5.83 15.19 -3.99
N SER A 137 7.01 15.05 -3.38
CA SER A 137 7.18 14.38 -2.09
C SER A 137 6.56 12.98 -2.09
N VAL A 138 5.63 12.67 -1.19
CA VAL A 138 4.98 11.34 -1.07
C VAL A 138 3.91 11.10 -2.15
N LEU A 139 3.50 12.12 -2.90
CA LEU A 139 2.46 12.00 -3.94
C LEU A 139 2.90 11.15 -5.15
N TRP A 140 4.18 10.85 -5.30
CA TRP A 140 4.71 10.03 -6.41
C TRP A 140 4.04 8.66 -6.54
N SER A 141 3.59 8.08 -5.42
CA SER A 141 2.97 6.76 -5.42
C SER A 141 1.58 6.73 -6.07
N ILE A 142 0.90 7.88 -6.16
CA ILE A 142 -0.46 7.99 -6.71
C ILE A 142 -0.48 7.76 -8.23
N PRO A 143 0.36 8.42 -9.06
CA PRO A 143 0.51 8.09 -10.47
C PRO A 143 0.82 6.62 -10.71
N VAL A 144 1.75 6.05 -9.91
CA VAL A 144 2.16 4.64 -10.02
C VAL A 144 0.98 3.70 -9.76
N GLU A 145 0.28 3.88 -8.62
CA GLU A 145 -0.86 3.03 -8.25
C GLU A 145 -2.01 3.16 -9.25
N PHE A 146 -2.34 4.39 -9.68
CA PHE A 146 -3.42 4.63 -10.61
C PHE A 146 -3.12 4.05 -12.00
N THR A 147 -1.89 4.17 -12.48
CA THR A 147 -1.45 3.54 -13.73
C THR A 147 -1.53 2.01 -13.64
N TYR A 148 -1.15 1.41 -12.49
CA TYR A 148 -1.33 -0.03 -12.29
C TYR A 148 -2.80 -0.45 -12.36
N TYR A 149 -3.74 0.36 -11.87
CA TYR A 149 -5.17 0.04 -11.98
C TYR A 149 -5.67 -0.10 -13.41
N LEU A 150 -5.03 0.55 -14.39
CA LEU A 150 -5.34 0.37 -15.80
C LEU A 150 -4.85 -0.99 -16.33
N TRP A 151 -3.71 -1.48 -15.84
CA TRP A 151 -3.13 -2.77 -16.23
C TRP A 151 -3.68 -3.97 -15.47
N LEU A 152 -4.17 -3.75 -14.26
CA LEU A 152 -4.63 -4.82 -13.38
C LEU A 152 -5.73 -5.72 -13.98
N PRO A 153 -6.71 -5.23 -14.77
CA PRO A 153 -7.66 -6.09 -15.47
C PRO A 153 -6.98 -7.16 -16.34
N LEU A 154 -5.94 -6.79 -17.06
CA LEU A 154 -5.18 -7.72 -17.91
C LEU A 154 -4.45 -8.76 -17.07
N VAL A 155 -3.79 -8.34 -15.98
CA VAL A 155 -3.11 -9.23 -15.04
C VAL A 155 -4.09 -10.22 -14.42
N ALA A 156 -5.25 -9.74 -13.96
CA ALA A 156 -6.29 -10.59 -13.35
C ALA A 156 -6.89 -11.58 -14.35
N LEU A 157 -7.11 -11.17 -15.61
CA LEU A 157 -7.59 -12.05 -16.68
C LEU A 157 -6.55 -13.12 -17.02
N ALA A 158 -5.26 -12.77 -17.12
CA ALA A 158 -4.19 -13.72 -17.35
C ALA A 158 -4.11 -14.77 -16.24
N LEU A 159 -4.19 -14.36 -14.98
CA LEU A 159 -4.20 -15.28 -13.84
C LEU A 159 -5.49 -16.12 -13.76
N ALA A 160 -6.64 -15.57 -14.16
CA ALA A 160 -7.88 -16.34 -14.27
C ALA A 160 -7.80 -17.38 -15.39
N ALA A 161 -7.19 -17.06 -16.53
CA ALA A 161 -6.92 -18.01 -17.61
C ALA A 161 -5.96 -19.11 -17.17
N LEU A 162 -4.88 -18.75 -16.47
CA LEU A 162 -3.92 -19.69 -15.89
C LEU A 162 -4.61 -20.66 -14.92
N ARG A 163 -5.51 -20.15 -14.04
CA ARG A 163 -6.32 -20.98 -13.16
C ARG A 163 -7.24 -21.94 -13.93
N ALA A 164 -7.87 -21.49 -15.02
CA ALA A 164 -8.74 -22.32 -15.86
C ALA A 164 -7.96 -23.41 -16.59
N TRP A 165 -6.73 -23.11 -17.04
CA TRP A 165 -5.84 -24.08 -17.68
C TRP A 165 -5.37 -25.20 -16.73
N ARG A 166 -5.28 -24.91 -15.41
CA ARG A 166 -4.85 -25.84 -14.34
C ARG A 166 -3.50 -26.51 -14.63
N PRO A 167 -2.45 -25.80 -15.07
CA PRO A 167 -1.14 -26.38 -15.14
C PRO A 167 -0.70 -26.79 -13.73
N GLY A 168 0.14 -27.78 -13.60
CA GLY A 168 0.67 -28.18 -12.30
C GLY A 168 1.37 -26.99 -11.60
N TRP A 169 1.43 -27.02 -10.26
CA TRP A 169 2.04 -25.99 -9.42
C TRP A 169 3.45 -25.57 -9.84
N LEU A 170 4.23 -26.51 -10.41
CA LEU A 170 5.58 -26.24 -10.92
C LEU A 170 5.53 -25.29 -12.13
N VAL A 171 4.63 -25.54 -13.07
CA VAL A 171 4.46 -24.69 -14.27
C VAL A 171 3.96 -23.30 -13.86
N GLU A 172 3.00 -23.22 -12.94
CA GLU A 172 2.55 -21.94 -12.41
C GLU A 172 3.68 -21.17 -11.73
N GLY A 173 4.52 -21.85 -10.93
CA GLY A 173 5.70 -21.27 -10.29
C GLY A 173 6.73 -20.76 -11.30
N LEU A 174 7.03 -21.55 -12.34
CA LEU A 174 7.94 -21.13 -13.41
C LEU A 174 7.43 -19.94 -14.20
N LEU A 175 6.14 -19.91 -14.54
CA LEU A 175 5.52 -18.77 -15.23
C LEU A 175 5.52 -17.52 -14.33
N GLY A 176 5.24 -17.67 -13.04
CA GLY A 176 5.34 -16.57 -12.07
C GLY A 176 6.78 -16.04 -11.94
N ALA A 177 7.77 -16.92 -11.83
CA ALA A 177 9.18 -16.55 -11.80
C ALA A 177 9.62 -15.85 -13.10
N ALA A 178 9.19 -16.36 -14.26
CA ALA A 178 9.47 -15.74 -15.56
C ALA A 178 8.85 -14.35 -15.67
N LEU A 179 7.62 -14.15 -15.17
CA LEU A 179 6.97 -12.84 -15.12
C LEU A 179 7.75 -11.84 -14.26
N LEU A 180 8.20 -12.25 -13.06
CA LEU A 180 9.00 -11.40 -12.19
C LEU A 180 10.37 -11.11 -12.80
N ALA A 181 11.03 -12.10 -13.39
CA ALA A 181 12.30 -11.91 -14.09
C ALA A 181 12.16 -10.95 -15.29
N ALA A 182 11.10 -11.08 -16.08
CA ALA A 182 10.80 -10.17 -17.19
C ALA A 182 10.57 -8.73 -16.68
N ALA A 183 9.83 -8.56 -15.59
CA ALA A 183 9.59 -7.23 -15.00
C ALA A 183 10.92 -6.56 -14.58
N VAL A 184 11.83 -7.31 -13.95
CA VAL A 184 13.16 -6.80 -13.56
C VAL A 184 14.05 -6.56 -14.77
N TRP A 185 13.96 -7.41 -15.81
CA TRP A 185 14.73 -7.26 -17.04
C TRP A 185 14.35 -6.02 -17.85
N PHE A 186 13.04 -5.79 -18.03
CA PHE A 186 12.56 -4.63 -18.81
C PHE A 186 12.64 -3.31 -18.05
N TRP A 187 12.61 -3.35 -16.71
CA TRP A 187 12.76 -2.19 -15.84
C TRP A 187 13.74 -2.49 -14.72
N PRO A 188 15.06 -2.45 -15.02
CA PRO A 188 16.10 -2.72 -14.04
C PRO A 188 16.02 -1.76 -12.85
N PRO A 189 16.06 -2.27 -11.62
CA PRO A 189 16.02 -1.41 -10.44
C PRO A 189 17.07 -0.31 -10.40
N ALA A 190 18.26 -0.59 -10.96
CA ALA A 190 19.37 0.36 -10.99
C ALA A 190 19.09 1.61 -11.86
N GLU A 191 18.14 1.54 -12.78
CA GLU A 191 17.75 2.66 -13.66
C GLU A 191 16.60 3.49 -13.07
N SER A 192 16.05 3.09 -11.92
CA SER A 192 14.98 3.82 -11.27
C SER A 192 15.51 5.02 -10.50
N VAL A 193 14.79 6.14 -10.57
CA VAL A 193 15.09 7.32 -9.75
C VAL A 193 14.24 7.33 -8.48
N PRO A 194 14.70 7.97 -7.39
CA PRO A 194 13.90 8.15 -6.19
C PRO A 194 12.58 8.86 -6.49
N ASN A 195 11.47 8.30 -6.00
CA ASN A 195 10.11 8.83 -6.22
C ASN A 195 9.69 8.86 -7.71
N ASP A 196 10.16 7.90 -8.50
CA ASP A 196 9.75 7.74 -9.88
C ASP A 196 8.20 7.61 -9.96
N VAL A 197 7.59 8.37 -10.85
CA VAL A 197 6.13 8.33 -11.09
C VAL A 197 5.74 7.28 -12.13
N ARG A 198 6.72 6.68 -12.82
CA ARG A 198 6.50 5.64 -13.81
C ARG A 198 6.19 4.31 -13.12
N LEU A 199 5.26 3.55 -13.67
CA LEU A 199 4.89 2.24 -13.16
C LEU A 199 6.00 1.19 -13.31
N GLY A 200 6.77 1.23 -14.42
CA GLY A 200 7.72 0.19 -14.82
C GLY A 200 8.58 -0.36 -13.68
N PRO A 201 9.37 0.46 -12.97
CA PRO A 201 10.25 0.02 -11.88
C PRO A 201 9.53 -0.76 -10.77
N TYR A 202 8.26 -0.42 -10.51
CA TYR A 202 7.46 -1.01 -9.42
C TYR A 202 6.58 -2.18 -9.85
N LEU A 203 6.51 -2.52 -11.16
CA LEU A 203 5.70 -3.62 -11.67
C LEU A 203 5.97 -4.93 -10.96
N VAL A 204 7.24 -5.23 -10.65
CA VAL A 204 7.63 -6.45 -9.94
C VAL A 204 6.98 -6.55 -8.57
N VAL A 205 6.80 -5.43 -7.85
CA VAL A 205 6.14 -5.37 -6.53
C VAL A 205 4.65 -5.69 -6.67
N PHE A 206 3.98 -5.09 -7.66
CA PHE A 206 2.57 -5.37 -7.94
C PHE A 206 2.35 -6.80 -8.39
N PHE A 207 3.24 -7.33 -9.24
CA PHE A 207 3.15 -8.73 -9.68
C PHE A 207 3.32 -9.71 -8.52
N CYS A 208 4.21 -9.45 -7.56
CA CYS A 208 4.28 -10.24 -6.33
C CYS A 208 2.94 -10.27 -5.59
N GLY A 209 2.27 -9.12 -5.45
CA GLY A 209 0.93 -9.05 -4.83
C GLY A 209 -0.15 -9.79 -5.62
N ALA A 210 -0.14 -9.68 -6.95
CA ALA A 210 -1.08 -10.40 -7.81
C ALA A 210 -0.86 -11.92 -7.78
N LEU A 211 0.39 -12.37 -7.81
CA LEU A 211 0.76 -13.79 -7.66
C LEU A 211 0.39 -14.32 -6.27
N ALA A 212 0.58 -13.52 -5.21
CA ALA A 212 0.12 -13.87 -3.87
C ALA A 212 -1.41 -14.09 -3.81
N ALA A 213 -2.21 -13.33 -4.58
CA ALA A 213 -3.66 -13.58 -4.69
C ALA A 213 -3.95 -14.94 -5.37
N ARG A 214 -3.16 -15.34 -6.36
CA ARG A 214 -3.27 -16.67 -6.98
C ARG A 214 -2.90 -17.78 -6.02
N VAL A 215 -1.83 -17.60 -5.24
CA VAL A 215 -1.40 -18.54 -4.20
C VAL A 215 -2.46 -18.66 -3.09
N ASP A 216 -3.00 -17.54 -2.58
CA ASP A 216 -4.09 -17.52 -1.59
C ASP A 216 -5.29 -18.34 -2.05
N LEU A 217 -5.68 -18.18 -3.32
CA LEU A 217 -6.79 -18.94 -3.89
C LEU A 217 -6.45 -20.44 -3.97
N GLY A 218 -5.25 -20.81 -4.43
CA GLY A 218 -4.79 -22.20 -4.50
C GLY A 218 -4.72 -22.87 -3.12
N LEU A 219 -4.27 -22.16 -2.09
CA LEU A 219 -4.25 -22.65 -0.71
C LEU A 219 -5.67 -22.91 -0.18
N ARG A 220 -6.64 -22.06 -0.51
CA ARG A 220 -8.05 -22.25 -0.14
C ARG A 220 -8.68 -23.41 -0.88
N GLU A 221 -8.40 -23.57 -2.18
CA GLU A 221 -8.92 -24.67 -3.01
C GLU A 221 -8.34 -26.03 -2.58
N ARG A 222 -7.12 -26.05 -2.08
CA ARG A 222 -6.46 -27.27 -1.58
C ARG A 222 -7.19 -27.92 -0.39
N GLY A 223 -7.92 -27.11 0.41
CA GLY A 223 -8.70 -27.59 1.57
C GLY A 223 -7.89 -28.20 2.72
N ARG A 224 -6.55 -28.25 2.61
CA ARG A 224 -5.63 -28.75 3.63
C ARG A 224 -4.63 -27.66 3.99
N PRO A 225 -4.46 -27.35 5.30
CA PRO A 225 -3.45 -26.38 5.74
C PRO A 225 -2.04 -26.90 5.43
N LEU A 226 -1.13 -25.97 5.15
CA LEU A 226 0.30 -26.29 5.10
C LEU A 226 0.83 -26.54 6.52
N PRO A 227 1.94 -27.31 6.66
CA PRO A 227 2.53 -27.57 7.97
C PRO A 227 2.82 -26.26 8.73
N PRO A 228 2.49 -26.18 10.04
CA PRO A 228 2.77 -24.99 10.85
C PRO A 228 4.23 -24.56 10.84
N ALA A 229 5.15 -25.50 10.80
CA ALA A 229 6.60 -25.25 10.74
C ALA A 229 6.98 -24.39 9.51
N LEU A 230 6.35 -24.63 8.36
CA LEU A 230 6.60 -23.82 7.14
C LEU A 230 6.18 -22.36 7.35
N TRP A 231 5.05 -22.12 8.01
CA TRP A 231 4.60 -20.76 8.34
C TRP A 231 5.51 -20.08 9.35
N TRP A 232 6.02 -20.80 10.34
CA TRP A 232 6.99 -20.27 11.30
C TRP A 232 8.29 -19.86 10.61
N LEU A 233 8.85 -20.74 9.75
CA LEU A 233 10.06 -20.45 8.99
C LEU A 233 9.87 -19.26 8.05
N LEU A 234 8.76 -19.23 7.30
CA LEU A 234 8.45 -18.12 6.41
C LEU A 234 8.31 -16.81 7.18
N THR A 235 7.52 -16.81 8.26
CA THR A 235 7.29 -15.61 9.07
C THR A 235 8.59 -15.13 9.73
N GLY A 236 9.33 -16.02 10.36
CA GLY A 236 10.61 -15.68 11.01
C GLY A 236 11.63 -15.16 10.01
N GLY A 237 11.77 -15.82 8.86
CA GLY A 237 12.67 -15.40 7.79
C GLY A 237 12.29 -14.03 7.19
N VAL A 238 10.99 -13.80 6.94
CA VAL A 238 10.51 -12.51 6.44
C VAL A 238 10.71 -11.40 7.47
N LEU A 239 10.34 -11.61 8.73
CA LEU A 239 10.51 -10.59 9.76
C LEU A 239 11.99 -10.28 10.00
N ALA A 240 12.85 -11.30 10.09
CA ALA A 240 14.29 -11.11 10.22
C ALA A 240 14.87 -10.32 9.04
N SER A 241 14.49 -10.68 7.81
CA SER A 241 14.96 -9.98 6.62
C SER A 241 14.47 -8.53 6.55
N LEU A 242 13.22 -8.25 6.95
CA LEU A 242 12.70 -6.88 7.04
C LEU A 242 13.43 -6.05 8.10
N VAL A 243 13.76 -6.64 9.26
CA VAL A 243 14.56 -5.96 10.29
C VAL A 243 15.97 -5.66 9.78
N LEU A 244 16.60 -6.62 9.09
CA LEU A 244 17.94 -6.43 8.52
C LEU A 244 17.97 -5.32 7.45
N THR A 245 16.86 -5.05 6.76
CA THR A 245 16.78 -3.97 5.77
C THR A 245 16.53 -2.58 6.37
N ILE A 246 16.41 -2.45 7.69
CA ILE A 246 16.42 -1.14 8.36
C ILE A 246 17.83 -0.55 8.19
N PRO A 247 18.00 0.64 7.58
CA PRO A 247 19.32 1.14 7.18
C PRO A 247 20.34 1.20 8.33
N VAL A 248 19.93 1.58 9.53
CA VAL A 248 20.83 1.60 10.70
C VAL A 248 21.21 0.19 11.15
N VAL A 249 20.30 -0.78 11.06
CA VAL A 249 20.57 -2.18 11.39
C VAL A 249 21.50 -2.81 10.35
N TRP A 250 21.24 -2.55 9.07
CA TRP A 250 22.11 -2.97 7.97
C TRP A 250 23.55 -2.46 8.15
N ALA A 251 23.69 -1.16 8.41
CA ALA A 251 24.99 -0.56 8.66
C ALA A 251 25.72 -1.20 9.85
N ALA A 252 25.00 -1.45 10.96
CA ALA A 252 25.56 -2.07 12.15
C ALA A 252 26.03 -3.53 11.92
N VAL A 253 25.29 -4.29 11.10
CA VAL A 253 25.60 -5.72 10.82
C VAL A 253 26.72 -5.86 9.77
N THR A 254 26.72 -5.00 8.75
CA THR A 254 27.66 -5.11 7.61
C THR A 254 28.92 -4.27 7.76
N GLY A 255 28.95 -3.33 8.69
CA GLY A 255 30.02 -2.31 8.80
C GLY A 255 29.97 -1.26 7.70
N ALA A 256 28.97 -1.24 6.85
CA ALA A 256 28.77 -0.24 5.81
C ALA A 256 28.35 1.12 6.40
N ALA A 257 28.53 2.20 5.63
CA ALA A 257 27.95 3.47 6.00
C ALA A 257 26.41 3.41 5.97
N MET A 258 25.76 4.12 6.90
CA MET A 258 24.30 4.20 6.94
C MET A 258 23.79 4.95 5.71
N ASP A 259 22.97 4.27 4.90
CA ASP A 259 22.35 4.80 3.69
C ASP A 259 20.82 4.83 3.80
N PRO A 260 20.19 6.00 3.95
CA PRO A 260 18.73 6.10 3.96
C PRO A 260 18.06 5.68 2.64
N ALA A 261 18.81 5.62 1.54
CA ALA A 261 18.32 5.18 0.25
C ALA A 261 18.43 3.65 0.03
N LEU A 262 18.99 2.91 0.99
CA LEU A 262 19.20 1.45 0.89
C LEU A 262 18.01 0.70 0.28
N ASN A 263 16.80 1.06 0.71
CA ASN A 263 15.57 0.35 0.31
C ASN A 263 15.01 0.78 -1.05
N HIS A 264 15.65 1.74 -1.73
CA HIS A 264 15.08 2.35 -2.93
C HIS A 264 14.94 1.36 -4.09
N THR A 265 15.94 0.50 -4.33
CA THR A 265 15.98 -0.40 -5.50
C THR A 265 15.61 -1.86 -5.18
N TRP A 266 15.28 -2.20 -3.95
CA TRP A 266 15.03 -3.57 -3.52
C TRP A 266 13.60 -4.02 -3.77
N PHE A 267 13.05 -3.68 -4.94
CA PHE A 267 11.66 -3.91 -5.31
C PHE A 267 11.23 -5.37 -5.23
N LEU A 268 12.00 -6.29 -5.86
CA LEU A 268 11.69 -7.72 -5.86
C LEU A 268 11.72 -8.29 -4.44
N PHE A 269 12.74 -7.93 -3.66
CA PHE A 269 12.86 -8.36 -2.27
C PHE A 269 11.63 -7.96 -1.46
N PHE A 270 11.26 -6.67 -1.46
CA PHE A 270 10.09 -6.20 -0.70
C PHE A 270 8.78 -6.74 -1.24
N GLY A 271 8.65 -6.91 -2.55
CA GLY A 271 7.49 -7.55 -3.17
C GLY A 271 7.28 -8.97 -2.63
N LEU A 272 8.34 -9.78 -2.59
CA LEU A 272 8.30 -11.14 -2.07
C LEU A 272 8.12 -11.19 -0.54
N ALA A 273 8.86 -10.37 0.21
CA ALA A 273 8.79 -10.33 1.67
C ALA A 273 7.40 -9.93 2.16
N TRP A 274 6.83 -8.85 1.62
CA TRP A 274 5.49 -8.41 1.99
C TRP A 274 4.39 -9.37 1.52
N SER A 275 4.54 -10.00 0.34
CA SER A 275 3.63 -11.06 -0.11
C SER A 275 3.70 -12.29 0.80
N GLY A 276 4.89 -12.67 1.23
CA GLY A 276 5.10 -13.75 2.21
C GLY A 276 4.45 -13.46 3.55
N LEU A 277 4.66 -12.26 4.12
CA LEU A 277 4.01 -11.84 5.36
C LEU A 277 2.47 -11.81 5.22
N LEU A 278 1.95 -11.28 4.11
CA LEU A 278 0.52 -11.24 3.82
C LEU A 278 -0.07 -12.66 3.82
N LEU A 279 0.55 -13.60 3.11
CA LEU A 279 0.10 -15.00 3.08
C LEU A 279 0.21 -15.66 4.45
N ALA A 280 1.27 -15.38 5.21
CA ALA A 280 1.43 -15.89 6.58
C ALA A 280 0.35 -15.35 7.53
N VAL A 281 -0.04 -14.06 7.40
CA VAL A 281 -1.15 -13.47 8.18
C VAL A 281 -2.49 -14.11 7.82
N LEU A 282 -2.71 -14.49 6.55
CA LEU A 282 -3.97 -15.08 6.10
C LEU A 282 -4.08 -16.58 6.40
N HIS A 283 -3.01 -17.34 6.26
CA HIS A 283 -3.00 -18.82 6.31
C HIS A 283 -2.17 -19.41 7.44
N GLY A 284 -1.31 -18.59 8.04
CA GLY A 284 -0.42 -19.00 9.13
C GLY A 284 -1.12 -19.08 10.50
N PRO A 285 -0.35 -19.22 11.57
CA PRO A 285 -0.88 -19.34 12.92
C PRO A 285 -1.68 -18.09 13.32
N GLY A 286 -2.80 -18.33 14.04
CA GLY A 286 -3.77 -17.28 14.39
C GLY A 286 -3.17 -16.10 15.17
N TRP A 287 -2.14 -16.34 16.01
CA TRP A 287 -1.48 -15.28 16.77
C TRP A 287 -0.85 -14.19 15.88
N LEU A 288 -0.34 -14.56 14.68
CA LEU A 288 0.23 -13.60 13.74
C LEU A 288 -0.82 -12.64 13.19
N ARG A 289 -2.07 -13.08 13.07
CA ARG A 289 -3.20 -12.26 12.60
C ARG A 289 -3.72 -11.30 13.66
N VAL A 290 -3.65 -11.67 14.93
CA VAL A 290 -4.24 -10.91 16.05
C VAL A 290 -3.83 -9.44 16.05
N PRO A 291 -2.53 -9.06 15.95
CA PRO A 291 -2.13 -7.65 15.96
C PRO A 291 -2.82 -6.82 14.87
N PHE A 292 -2.96 -7.40 13.68
CA PHE A 292 -3.55 -6.73 12.52
C PHE A 292 -5.09 -6.70 12.54
N ALA A 293 -5.72 -7.62 13.28
CA ALA A 293 -7.17 -7.66 13.43
C ALA A 293 -7.68 -6.75 14.56
N THR A 294 -6.80 -6.12 15.34
CA THR A 294 -7.20 -5.19 16.43
C THR A 294 -7.93 -3.97 15.88
N ARG A 295 -8.92 -3.48 16.62
CA ARG A 295 -9.70 -2.29 16.22
C ARG A 295 -8.83 -1.05 15.95
N PRO A 296 -7.81 -0.70 16.77
CA PRO A 296 -6.95 0.44 16.49
C PRO A 296 -6.16 0.28 15.19
N MET A 297 -5.54 -0.88 14.96
CA MET A 297 -4.75 -1.14 13.75
C MET A 297 -5.61 -1.09 12.49
N ARG A 298 -6.82 -1.66 12.54
CA ARG A 298 -7.80 -1.58 11.46
C ARG A 298 -8.27 -0.16 11.20
N LEU A 299 -8.49 0.64 12.25
CA LEU A 299 -8.85 2.05 12.11
C LEU A 299 -7.78 2.81 11.33
N VAL A 300 -6.52 2.67 11.74
CA VAL A 300 -5.37 3.27 11.02
C VAL A 300 -5.35 2.81 9.56
N GLY A 301 -5.62 1.53 9.30
CA GLY A 301 -5.68 0.98 7.95
C GLY A 301 -6.82 1.55 7.10
N VAL A 302 -7.99 1.76 7.68
CA VAL A 302 -9.15 2.35 6.98
C VAL A 302 -8.87 3.81 6.58
N VAL A 303 -8.23 4.59 7.46
CA VAL A 303 -7.89 5.99 7.18
C VAL A 303 -6.49 6.16 6.56
N SER A 304 -5.84 5.06 6.16
CA SER A 304 -4.44 5.05 5.72
C SER A 304 -4.15 5.95 4.52
N PHE A 305 -5.08 6.11 3.60
CA PHE A 305 -4.90 6.99 2.45
C PHE A 305 -4.93 8.46 2.86
N SER A 306 -5.92 8.88 3.66
CA SER A 306 -5.92 10.21 4.27
C SER A 306 -4.65 10.45 5.10
N LEU A 307 -4.25 9.46 5.91
CA LEU A 307 -3.04 9.57 6.75
C LEU A 307 -1.78 9.74 5.88
N TYR A 308 -1.68 8.99 4.79
CA TYR A 308 -0.57 9.08 3.83
C TYR A 308 -0.48 10.46 3.18
N LEU A 309 -1.59 11.11 2.88
CA LEU A 309 -1.60 12.43 2.25
C LEU A 309 -1.33 13.57 3.23
N TRP A 310 -1.84 13.46 4.46
CA TRP A 310 -1.80 14.57 5.42
C TRP A 310 -0.60 14.55 6.36
N HIS A 311 0.11 13.42 6.52
CA HIS A 311 1.18 13.36 7.52
C HIS A 311 2.30 14.36 7.26
N MET A 312 2.70 14.61 6.01
CA MET A 312 3.79 15.54 5.71
C MET A 312 3.43 17.00 6.07
N PRO A 313 2.27 17.56 5.65
CA PRO A 313 1.82 18.88 6.11
C PRO A 313 1.71 18.99 7.64
N VAL A 314 1.22 17.93 8.31
CA VAL A 314 1.11 17.92 9.78
C VAL A 314 2.48 17.92 10.45
N LEU A 315 3.42 17.11 9.94
CA LEU A 315 4.79 17.08 10.45
C LEU A 315 5.47 18.43 10.32
N ASP A 316 5.36 19.10 9.18
CA ASP A 316 5.99 20.40 8.94
C ASP A 316 5.29 21.51 9.74
N GLY A 317 3.95 21.47 9.87
CA GLY A 317 3.21 22.42 10.70
C GLY A 317 3.56 22.32 12.19
N LEU A 318 3.71 21.10 12.73
CA LEU A 318 4.14 20.91 14.12
C LEU A 318 5.60 21.30 14.35
N ARG A 319 6.46 21.05 13.38
CA ARG A 319 7.85 21.51 13.43
C ARG A 319 7.92 23.04 13.48
N ALA A 320 7.11 23.73 12.70
CA ALA A 320 7.07 25.20 12.67
C ALA A 320 6.73 25.82 14.05
N VAL A 321 6.04 25.09 14.94
CA VAL A 321 5.73 25.53 16.30
C VAL A 321 6.65 24.90 17.35
N GLY A 322 7.76 24.27 16.94
CA GLY A 322 8.77 23.73 17.84
C GLY A 322 8.36 22.45 18.57
N ALA A 323 7.40 21.67 18.04
CA ALA A 323 6.89 20.46 18.70
C ALA A 323 7.96 19.37 18.89
N GLU A 324 9.07 19.44 18.19
CA GLU A 324 10.24 18.57 18.37
C GLU A 324 10.91 18.69 19.76
N ALA A 325 10.72 19.83 20.43
CA ALA A 325 11.21 20.06 21.79
C ALA A 325 10.19 19.67 22.89
N TRP A 326 8.98 19.26 22.52
CA TRP A 326 7.95 18.91 23.48
C TRP A 326 8.22 17.53 24.12
N PRO A 327 7.74 17.31 25.37
CA PRO A 327 7.77 15.98 25.96
C PRO A 327 7.06 14.98 25.04
N LEU A 328 7.64 13.78 24.86
CA LEU A 328 7.12 12.75 23.97
C LEU A 328 6.97 13.21 22.51
N ALA A 329 7.89 14.03 22.04
CA ALA A 329 7.89 14.67 20.71
C ALA A 329 7.38 13.78 19.54
N PRO A 330 7.73 12.46 19.43
CA PRO A 330 7.25 11.63 18.33
C PRO A 330 5.75 11.33 18.35
N LEU A 331 5.11 11.41 19.54
CA LEU A 331 3.69 11.06 19.69
C LEU A 331 2.75 12.15 19.17
N TRP A 332 3.11 13.43 19.31
CA TRP A 332 2.25 14.53 18.88
C TRP A 332 2.00 14.54 17.38
N PRO A 333 3.02 14.43 16.51
CA PRO A 333 2.82 14.32 15.07
C PRO A 333 2.06 13.06 14.67
N LEU A 334 2.29 11.93 15.36
CA LEU A 334 1.55 10.70 15.12
C LEU A 334 0.05 10.89 15.40
N LEU A 335 -0.30 11.40 16.59
CA LEU A 335 -1.68 11.59 17.00
C LEU A 335 -2.38 12.65 16.14
N ALA A 336 -1.72 13.77 15.87
CA ALA A 336 -2.26 14.84 15.03
C ALA A 336 -2.49 14.37 13.60
N SER A 337 -1.56 13.59 13.02
CA SER A 337 -1.71 13.01 11.69
C SER A 337 -2.89 12.04 11.62
N VAL A 338 -3.06 11.19 12.65
CA VAL A 338 -4.22 10.28 12.72
C VAL A 338 -5.52 11.06 12.87
N ALA A 339 -5.57 12.10 13.71
CA ALA A 339 -6.75 12.93 13.88
C ALA A 339 -7.12 13.66 12.57
N ALA A 340 -6.15 14.29 11.90
CA ALA A 340 -6.36 14.92 10.59
C ALA A 340 -6.85 13.92 9.56
N ALA A 341 -6.28 12.70 9.53
CA ALA A 341 -6.69 11.63 8.65
C ALA A 341 -8.13 11.16 8.90
N MET A 342 -8.55 11.07 10.17
CA MET A 342 -9.92 10.68 10.53
C MET A 342 -10.93 11.72 10.04
N LEU A 343 -10.66 13.00 10.23
CA LEU A 343 -11.52 14.09 9.75
C LEU A 343 -11.58 14.11 8.23
N SER A 344 -10.44 14.03 7.58
CA SER A 344 -10.32 13.99 6.11
C SER A 344 -11.06 12.77 5.52
N TYR A 345 -10.90 11.58 6.12
CA TYR A 345 -11.60 10.38 5.68
C TYR A 345 -13.12 10.54 5.74
N LEU A 346 -13.64 11.10 6.84
CA LEU A 346 -15.09 11.32 7.01
C LEU A 346 -15.64 12.30 5.98
N ALA A 347 -14.88 13.35 5.66
CA ALA A 347 -15.31 14.38 4.72
C ALA A 347 -15.17 13.95 3.26
N PHE A 348 -14.07 13.30 2.88
CA PHE A 348 -13.67 13.15 1.47
C PHE A 348 -13.57 11.72 0.96
N GLU A 349 -13.44 10.69 1.81
CA GLU A 349 -13.37 9.29 1.35
C GLU A 349 -14.66 8.52 1.64
N ARG A 350 -15.19 8.64 2.86
CA ARG A 350 -16.37 7.89 3.31
C ARG A 350 -17.61 8.09 2.44
N PRO A 351 -17.96 9.30 1.97
CA PRO A 351 -19.15 9.52 1.13
C PRO A 351 -19.12 8.69 -0.16
N TRP A 352 -17.93 8.41 -0.69
CA TRP A 352 -17.73 7.71 -1.95
C TRP A 352 -17.53 6.21 -1.81
N ARG A 353 -17.26 5.72 -0.60
CA ARG A 353 -16.90 4.33 -0.33
C ARG A 353 -17.93 3.31 -0.83
N ASP A 354 -19.19 3.62 -0.68
CA ASP A 354 -20.29 2.68 -0.97
C ASP A 354 -21.03 2.97 -2.28
N VAL A 355 -20.54 3.95 -3.05
CA VAL A 355 -21.09 4.26 -4.38
C VAL A 355 -20.89 3.09 -5.33
N ARG A 356 -21.97 2.69 -5.98
CA ARG A 356 -22.05 1.58 -6.96
C ARG A 356 -22.92 2.00 -8.14
N LEU A 357 -22.64 1.43 -9.30
CA LEU A 357 -23.55 1.58 -10.43
C LEU A 357 -24.93 0.94 -10.09
N PRO A 358 -26.05 1.59 -10.43
CA PRO A 358 -27.39 1.05 -10.22
C PRO A 358 -27.51 -0.34 -10.84
N ARG A 359 -28.14 -1.29 -10.15
CA ARG A 359 -28.40 -2.61 -10.75
C ARG A 359 -29.38 -2.48 -11.90
N PRO A 360 -29.20 -3.19 -13.04
CA PRO A 360 -30.25 -3.28 -14.05
C PRO A 360 -31.51 -3.81 -13.37
N LYS A 361 -32.66 -3.16 -13.66
CA LYS A 361 -33.93 -3.75 -13.30
C LYS A 361 -33.99 -5.11 -13.98
N ALA A 362 -34.36 -6.17 -13.23
CA ALA A 362 -34.67 -7.45 -13.86
C ALA A 362 -35.72 -7.14 -14.93
N ALA A 363 -35.43 -7.52 -16.19
CA ALA A 363 -36.47 -7.53 -17.22
C ALA A 363 -37.56 -8.51 -16.71
N GLY A 364 -38.73 -7.95 -16.35
CA GLY A 364 -39.88 -8.68 -15.93
C GLY A 364 -40.42 -9.61 -17.03
#